data_88c91261dded6f4efd6e6380ab6f695e
#
_entry.id   88c91261dded6f4efd6e6380ab6f695e
#
_cell.length_a   1.000
_cell.length_b   1.000
_cell.length_c   1.000
_cell.angle_alpha   90.00
_cell.angle_beta   90.00
_cell.angle_gamma   90.00
#
_symmetry.space_group_name_H-M   'P 1'
#
loop_
_entity.id
_entity.type
_entity.pdbx_description
1 polymer ?
#
loop_
_entity_poly.entity_id
_entity_poly.type
_entity_poly.pdbx_seq_one_letter_code
_entity_poly.pdbx_strand_id
1 'polypeptide(L)'
;MTKPYVYITRKLDEASLTPLKEVAHVEMWPREDEPCPREELETQAAKADALLTMLSDQIDEPLLSKAPNIKVVANLAVGYDNIDLEAAKKHGITVCHTPDVLTESTADLAFALLMASARRIVEASDWIKDGNWTGWGPLLLAGADVHHKTLGIVGMGSIGTALAKRAKGFNMNVLYHNRSRKPEAEAQLGVTYAAFEELLKQSDFIVCLTPLTPETKDMFNEKAFDLMKNSAYFINVSRGQTVNEDALYEAVTTGKIAGAGLDVFRQEPVSPSHPLTTLPNVTVLPHIGSASVETRKTMMRLCAENIALVLLDEPAKTPVRL
;
A
#
# COMPACT_ATOMS: atom_id res chain seq x y z
N MET A 1 36.89 13.80 11.26
CA MET A 1 35.89 12.82 11.73
C MET A 1 35.52 11.94 10.53
N THR A 2 35.41 10.65 10.72
CA THR A 2 34.91 9.73 9.70
C THR A 2 33.42 10.03 9.48
N LYS A 3 32.97 10.05 8.21
CA LYS A 3 31.54 10.22 7.89
C LYS A 3 30.73 9.06 8.50
N PRO A 4 29.50 9.33 9.00
CA PRO A 4 28.58 8.28 9.43
C PRO A 4 28.36 7.25 8.33
N TYR A 5 28.12 5.99 8.70
CA TYR A 5 27.85 4.89 7.78
C TYR A 5 26.35 4.63 7.66
N VAL A 6 25.83 4.64 6.44
CA VAL A 6 24.41 4.38 6.16
C VAL A 6 24.28 3.19 5.21
N TYR A 7 23.46 2.23 5.60
CA TYR A 7 23.13 1.08 4.76
C TYR A 7 21.69 1.18 4.21
N ILE A 8 21.55 0.90 2.92
CA ILE A 8 20.28 0.91 2.20
C ILE A 8 19.97 -0.52 1.74
N THR A 9 18.80 -1.05 2.08
CA THR A 9 18.44 -2.45 1.87
C THR A 9 18.02 -2.80 0.44
N ARG A 10 18.14 -1.86 -0.49
CA ARG A 10 17.88 -2.02 -1.94
C ARG A 10 18.80 -1.13 -2.74
N LYS A 11 19.00 -1.49 -4.02
CA LYS A 11 19.57 -0.57 -4.98
C LYS A 11 18.54 0.51 -5.31
N LEU A 12 18.89 1.79 -5.09
CA LEU A 12 18.06 2.95 -5.34
C LEU A 12 18.68 3.89 -6.37
N ASP A 13 17.88 4.86 -6.86
CA ASP A 13 18.34 5.92 -7.75
C ASP A 13 19.37 6.83 -7.05
N GLU A 14 20.58 6.85 -7.57
CA GLU A 14 21.73 7.57 -7.01
C GLU A 14 21.48 9.09 -6.87
N ALA A 15 20.77 9.70 -7.83
CA ALA A 15 20.48 11.14 -7.80
C ALA A 15 19.54 11.51 -6.66
N SER A 16 18.62 10.63 -6.30
CA SER A 16 17.70 10.82 -5.16
C SER A 16 18.40 10.77 -3.80
N LEU A 17 19.60 10.18 -3.74
CA LEU A 17 20.39 10.03 -2.52
C LEU A 17 21.42 11.14 -2.29
N THR A 18 21.48 12.15 -3.17
CA THR A 18 22.44 13.26 -3.07
C THR A 18 22.50 13.90 -1.69
N PRO A 19 21.37 14.25 -1.01
CA PRO A 19 21.42 14.87 0.32
C PRO A 19 22.13 14.01 1.36
N LEU A 20 21.98 12.67 1.25
CA LEU A 20 22.58 11.72 2.17
C LEU A 20 24.08 11.52 1.90
N LYS A 21 24.49 11.45 0.64
CA LYS A 21 25.90 11.27 0.24
C LYS A 21 26.82 12.43 0.61
N GLU A 22 26.26 13.63 0.75
CA GLU A 22 27.00 14.78 1.21
C GLU A 22 27.50 14.63 2.66
N VAL A 23 26.69 13.99 3.51
CA VAL A 23 26.93 13.90 4.96
C VAL A 23 27.39 12.52 5.43
N ALA A 24 27.17 11.45 4.66
CA ALA A 24 27.44 10.08 5.05
C ALA A 24 28.21 9.28 4.00
N HIS A 25 28.82 8.16 4.44
CA HIS A 25 29.26 7.07 3.57
C HIS A 25 28.06 6.13 3.37
N VAL A 26 27.65 5.92 2.12
CA VAL A 26 26.43 5.20 1.76
C VAL A 26 26.78 3.92 1.01
N GLU A 27 26.35 2.79 1.53
CA GLU A 27 26.36 1.52 0.82
C GLU A 27 24.93 1.00 0.61
N MET A 28 24.71 0.25 -0.48
CA MET A 28 23.40 -0.29 -0.83
C MET A 28 23.51 -1.77 -1.14
N TRP A 29 22.45 -2.51 -0.80
CA TRP A 29 22.21 -3.82 -1.38
C TRP A 29 22.19 -3.70 -2.91
N PRO A 30 22.96 -4.52 -3.67
CA PRO A 30 23.19 -4.30 -5.11
C PRO A 30 22.00 -4.64 -6.01
N ARG A 31 20.94 -5.24 -5.47
CA ARG A 31 19.76 -5.68 -6.22
C ARG A 31 18.57 -4.75 -5.96
N GLU A 32 17.82 -4.44 -7.02
CA GLU A 32 16.59 -3.67 -6.93
C GLU A 32 15.37 -4.57 -6.68
N ASP A 33 15.35 -5.71 -7.34
CA ASP A 33 14.27 -6.68 -7.44
C ASP A 33 14.28 -7.77 -6.35
N GLU A 34 15.39 -7.90 -5.61
CA GLU A 34 15.53 -8.90 -4.55
C GLU A 34 15.72 -8.25 -3.17
N PRO A 35 15.02 -8.75 -2.14
CA PRO A 35 15.23 -8.29 -0.77
C PRO A 35 16.66 -8.54 -0.28
N CYS A 36 17.19 -7.60 0.49
CA CYS A 36 18.41 -7.82 1.25
C CYS A 36 18.19 -9.02 2.19
N PRO A 37 19.03 -10.06 2.15
CA PRO A 37 18.92 -11.19 3.06
C PRO A 37 19.03 -10.75 4.53
N ARG A 38 18.29 -11.42 5.41
CA ARG A 38 18.29 -11.08 6.85
C ARG A 38 19.70 -11.06 7.46
N GLU A 39 20.55 -12.04 7.13
CA GLU A 39 21.92 -12.13 7.63
C GLU A 39 22.78 -10.94 7.20
N GLU A 40 22.63 -10.49 5.96
CA GLU A 40 23.31 -9.31 5.45
C GLU A 40 22.80 -8.04 6.14
N LEU A 41 21.48 -7.89 6.29
CA LEU A 41 20.89 -6.78 7.02
C LEU A 41 21.42 -6.70 8.45
N GLU A 42 21.49 -7.82 9.19
CA GLU A 42 22.05 -7.87 10.56
C GLU A 42 23.54 -7.49 10.56
N THR A 43 24.31 -7.98 9.59
CA THR A 43 25.74 -7.68 9.47
C THR A 43 25.99 -6.19 9.23
N GLN A 44 25.20 -5.57 8.40
CA GLN A 44 25.35 -4.16 8.07
C GLN A 44 24.77 -3.25 9.18
N ALA A 45 23.62 -3.61 9.74
CA ALA A 45 23.01 -2.88 10.84
C ALA A 45 23.94 -2.75 12.07
N ALA A 46 24.72 -3.81 12.37
CA ALA A 46 25.68 -3.80 13.49
C ALA A 46 26.78 -2.72 13.35
N LYS A 47 27.02 -2.21 12.16
CA LYS A 47 28.05 -1.19 11.85
C LYS A 47 27.45 0.18 11.52
N ALA A 48 26.18 0.21 11.08
CA ALA A 48 25.55 1.39 10.54
C ALA A 48 25.13 2.39 11.62
N ASP A 49 25.22 3.67 11.27
CA ASP A 49 24.64 4.78 12.03
C ASP A 49 23.18 5.05 11.63
N ALA A 50 22.77 4.59 10.43
CA ALA A 50 21.40 4.71 9.94
C ALA A 50 21.05 3.62 8.92
N LEU A 51 19.75 3.30 8.82
CA LEU A 51 19.20 2.41 7.80
C LEU A 51 18.16 3.14 6.94
N LEU A 52 18.18 2.88 5.63
CA LEU A 52 17.06 3.14 4.73
C LEU A 52 16.48 1.79 4.32
N THR A 53 15.23 1.55 4.69
CA THR A 53 14.58 0.22 4.63
C THR A 53 13.36 0.20 3.73
N MET A 54 12.97 -1.00 3.29
CA MET A 54 11.76 -1.25 2.50
C MET A 54 10.68 -1.91 3.35
N LEU A 55 9.46 -1.97 2.84
CA LEU A 55 8.33 -2.67 3.47
C LEU A 55 8.60 -4.16 3.78
N SER A 56 9.45 -4.79 2.95
CA SER A 56 9.81 -6.20 3.09
C SER A 56 10.84 -6.48 4.18
N ASP A 57 11.48 -5.43 4.73
CA ASP A 57 12.53 -5.59 5.71
C ASP A 57 11.93 -5.57 7.12
N GLN A 58 12.10 -6.63 7.87
CA GLN A 58 11.62 -6.70 9.26
C GLN A 58 12.64 -6.05 10.18
N ILE A 59 12.25 -4.93 10.80
CA ILE A 59 13.07 -4.15 11.74
C ILE A 59 12.52 -4.39 13.15
N ASP A 60 12.99 -5.47 13.74
CA ASP A 60 12.53 -6.01 15.01
C ASP A 60 13.55 -5.82 16.16
N GLU A 61 13.14 -6.09 17.40
CA GLU A 61 14.04 -6.02 18.58
C GLU A 61 15.33 -6.85 18.41
N PRO A 62 15.31 -8.11 17.86
CA PRO A 62 16.53 -8.86 17.62
C PRO A 62 17.55 -8.16 16.71
N LEU A 63 17.09 -7.40 15.70
CA LEU A 63 17.95 -6.59 14.84
C LEU A 63 18.48 -5.37 15.58
N LEU A 64 17.59 -4.59 16.19
CA LEU A 64 17.92 -3.32 16.81
C LEU A 64 18.84 -3.47 18.02
N SER A 65 18.69 -4.55 18.81
CA SER A 65 19.56 -4.85 19.95
C SER A 65 21.02 -5.14 19.55
N LYS A 66 21.25 -5.57 18.30
CA LYS A 66 22.58 -5.83 17.74
C LYS A 66 23.17 -4.63 17.00
N ALA A 67 22.45 -3.53 16.90
CA ALA A 67 22.79 -2.36 16.10
C ALA A 67 22.97 -1.08 16.97
N PRO A 68 24.01 -1.02 17.81
CA PRO A 68 24.13 -0.02 18.88
C PRO A 68 24.35 1.41 18.38
N ASN A 69 24.74 1.61 17.12
CA ASN A 69 25.06 2.92 16.59
C ASN A 69 23.90 3.55 15.81
N ILE A 70 22.83 2.79 15.52
CA ILE A 70 21.71 3.29 14.70
C ILE A 70 21.00 4.43 15.44
N LYS A 71 20.97 5.60 14.82
CA LYS A 71 20.23 6.79 15.26
C LYS A 71 18.88 6.91 14.59
N VAL A 72 18.76 6.43 13.34
CA VAL A 72 17.55 6.60 12.52
C VAL A 72 17.33 5.42 11.58
N VAL A 73 16.06 5.03 11.44
CA VAL A 73 15.56 4.12 10.41
C VAL A 73 14.54 4.87 9.57
N ALA A 74 14.81 5.06 8.27
CA ALA A 74 13.87 5.68 7.34
C ALA A 74 13.25 4.60 6.45
N ASN A 75 11.94 4.39 6.58
CA ASN A 75 11.19 3.41 5.80
C ASN A 75 10.68 4.03 4.50
N LEU A 76 10.98 3.43 3.35
CA LEU A 76 10.54 3.90 2.03
C LEU A 76 9.06 3.54 1.79
N ALA A 77 8.19 3.96 2.70
CA ALA A 77 6.77 3.68 2.72
C ALA A 77 6.00 4.68 3.60
N VAL A 78 4.68 4.73 3.45
CA VAL A 78 3.82 5.43 4.41
C VAL A 78 3.49 4.54 5.61
N GLY A 79 3.29 3.24 5.39
CA GLY A 79 3.13 2.26 6.47
C GLY A 79 4.47 1.88 7.09
N TYR A 80 4.45 1.51 8.35
CA TYR A 80 5.62 1.12 9.14
C TYR A 80 5.35 -0.08 10.04
N ASP A 81 4.39 -0.89 9.65
CA ASP A 81 4.00 -2.13 10.34
C ASP A 81 5.10 -3.22 10.32
N ASN A 82 6.12 -3.05 9.48
CA ASN A 82 7.35 -3.84 9.44
C ASN A 82 8.41 -3.42 10.47
N ILE A 83 8.17 -2.35 11.26
CA ILE A 83 9.11 -1.81 12.26
C ILE A 83 8.53 -1.94 13.66
N ASP A 84 9.28 -2.53 14.56
CA ASP A 84 8.96 -2.57 16.00
C ASP A 84 9.23 -1.19 16.63
N LEU A 85 8.16 -0.41 16.77
CA LEU A 85 8.24 0.95 17.30
C LEU A 85 8.62 0.98 18.78
N GLU A 86 8.21 0.00 19.57
CA GLU A 86 8.57 -0.07 20.99
C GLU A 86 10.06 -0.38 21.16
N ALA A 87 10.59 -1.29 20.34
CA ALA A 87 12.01 -1.54 20.28
C ALA A 87 12.80 -0.29 19.83
N ALA A 88 12.35 0.38 18.76
CA ALA A 88 12.99 1.61 18.28
C ALA A 88 13.03 2.68 19.37
N LYS A 89 11.93 2.89 20.09
CA LYS A 89 11.82 3.82 21.21
C LYS A 89 12.77 3.46 22.35
N LYS A 90 12.83 2.18 22.73
CA LYS A 90 13.71 1.65 23.78
C LYS A 90 15.19 1.91 23.48
N HIS A 91 15.58 1.80 22.21
CA HIS A 91 16.95 2.06 21.72
C HIS A 91 17.22 3.52 21.36
N GLY A 92 16.25 4.44 21.53
CA GLY A 92 16.40 5.86 21.17
C GLY A 92 16.52 6.14 19.69
N ILE A 93 15.98 5.26 18.84
CA ILE A 93 16.08 5.33 17.39
C ILE A 93 14.90 6.13 16.83
N THR A 94 15.19 7.14 16.01
CA THR A 94 14.18 7.88 15.26
C THR A 94 13.68 7.03 14.09
N VAL A 95 12.38 6.79 14.02
CA VAL A 95 11.75 6.12 12.85
C VAL A 95 11.13 7.19 11.96
N CYS A 96 11.46 7.15 10.66
CA CYS A 96 10.90 8.05 9.66
C CYS A 96 10.17 7.26 8.58
N HIS A 97 9.18 7.89 7.95
CA HIS A 97 8.39 7.31 6.88
C HIS A 97 8.11 8.35 5.77
N THR A 98 7.36 8.00 4.71
CA THR A 98 7.14 8.89 3.58
C THR A 98 5.66 9.25 3.40
N PRO A 99 5.02 9.96 4.35
CA PRO A 99 3.63 10.39 4.26
C PRO A 99 3.48 11.46 3.16
N ASP A 100 2.24 11.64 2.71
CA ASP A 100 1.76 12.67 1.78
C ASP A 100 2.29 12.56 0.35
N VAL A 101 3.59 12.33 0.15
CA VAL A 101 4.25 12.32 -1.17
C VAL A 101 3.71 11.24 -2.13
N LEU A 102 3.10 10.18 -1.62
CA LEU A 102 2.53 9.08 -2.41
C LEU A 102 0.99 9.09 -2.47
N THR A 103 0.34 10.06 -1.84
CA THR A 103 -1.12 10.12 -1.70
C THR A 103 -1.83 10.08 -3.05
N GLU A 104 -1.43 10.94 -3.97
CA GLU A 104 -2.10 11.05 -5.26
C GLU A 104 -1.84 9.81 -6.14
N SER A 105 -0.60 9.33 -6.23
CA SER A 105 -0.28 8.15 -7.04
C SER A 105 -0.97 6.88 -6.54
N THR A 106 -1.06 6.69 -5.22
CA THR A 106 -1.78 5.55 -4.64
C THR A 106 -3.29 5.65 -4.90
N ALA A 107 -3.86 6.85 -4.83
CA ALA A 107 -5.27 7.07 -5.18
C ALA A 107 -5.53 6.85 -6.68
N ASP A 108 -4.59 7.23 -7.57
CA ASP A 108 -4.64 6.94 -9.00
C ASP A 108 -4.69 5.43 -9.24
N LEU A 109 -3.76 4.68 -8.61
CA LEU A 109 -3.74 3.23 -8.76
C LEU A 109 -4.99 2.57 -8.21
N ALA A 110 -5.47 2.99 -7.04
CA ALA A 110 -6.70 2.44 -6.45
C ALA A 110 -7.90 2.59 -7.39
N PHE A 111 -8.02 3.76 -8.03
CA PHE A 111 -9.08 4.01 -9.00
C PHE A 111 -8.85 3.24 -10.31
N ALA A 112 -7.60 3.17 -10.79
CA ALA A 112 -7.25 2.38 -11.96
C ALA A 112 -7.52 0.89 -11.76
N LEU A 113 -7.18 0.33 -10.59
CA LEU A 113 -7.45 -1.06 -10.23
C LEU A 113 -8.95 -1.35 -10.14
N LEU A 114 -9.74 -0.42 -9.55
CA LEU A 114 -11.20 -0.48 -9.57
C LEU A 114 -11.72 -0.55 -11.01
N MET A 115 -11.25 0.34 -11.89
CA MET A 115 -11.64 0.37 -13.31
C MET A 115 -11.22 -0.92 -14.03
N ALA A 116 -10.00 -1.40 -13.78
CA ALA A 116 -9.47 -2.61 -14.41
C ALA A 116 -10.30 -3.85 -14.02
N SER A 117 -10.67 -3.96 -12.75
CA SER A 117 -11.50 -5.06 -12.25
C SER A 117 -12.94 -4.98 -12.78
N ALA A 118 -13.59 -3.81 -12.67
CA ALA A 118 -14.96 -3.60 -13.11
C ALA A 118 -15.12 -3.82 -14.63
N ARG A 119 -14.16 -3.40 -15.43
CA ARG A 119 -14.21 -3.42 -16.89
C ARG A 119 -13.44 -4.59 -17.51
N ARG A 120 -12.95 -5.53 -16.70
CA ARG A 120 -12.24 -6.76 -17.13
C ARG A 120 -11.03 -6.44 -18.04
N ILE A 121 -10.30 -5.34 -17.75
CA ILE A 121 -9.29 -4.81 -18.69
C ILE A 121 -8.13 -5.78 -18.87
N VAL A 122 -7.62 -6.38 -17.78
CA VAL A 122 -6.50 -7.33 -17.82
C VAL A 122 -6.90 -8.58 -18.57
N GLU A 123 -8.04 -9.19 -18.21
CA GLU A 123 -8.57 -10.37 -18.88
C GLU A 123 -8.79 -10.11 -20.39
N ALA A 124 -9.35 -8.96 -20.75
CA ALA A 124 -9.57 -8.60 -22.17
C ALA A 124 -8.24 -8.42 -22.93
N SER A 125 -7.23 -7.88 -22.28
CA SER A 125 -5.87 -7.78 -22.85
C SER A 125 -5.27 -9.16 -23.12
N ASP A 126 -5.38 -10.05 -22.14
CA ASP A 126 -4.84 -11.41 -22.28
C ASP A 126 -5.61 -12.23 -23.29
N TRP A 127 -6.95 -12.06 -23.35
CA TRP A 127 -7.80 -12.66 -24.38
C TRP A 127 -7.31 -12.41 -25.80
N ILE A 128 -6.86 -11.17 -26.10
CA ILE A 128 -6.28 -10.83 -27.42
C ILE A 128 -4.91 -11.48 -27.60
N LYS A 129 -4.03 -11.42 -26.60
CA LYS A 129 -2.68 -11.99 -26.68
C LYS A 129 -2.69 -13.50 -26.88
N ASP A 130 -3.68 -14.18 -26.29
CA ASP A 130 -3.90 -15.63 -26.42
C ASP A 130 -4.56 -16.04 -27.73
N GLY A 131 -4.89 -15.06 -28.62
CA GLY A 131 -5.50 -15.34 -29.92
C GLY A 131 -6.99 -15.70 -29.85
N ASN A 132 -7.66 -15.44 -28.73
CA ASN A 132 -9.06 -15.82 -28.52
C ASN A 132 -10.08 -14.88 -29.20
N TRP A 133 -9.62 -13.70 -29.66
CA TRP A 133 -10.54 -12.74 -30.28
C TRP A 133 -10.79 -13.07 -31.76
N THR A 134 -11.94 -13.67 -32.02
CA THR A 134 -12.39 -14.07 -33.38
C THR A 134 -13.40 -13.10 -33.99
N GLY A 135 -13.99 -12.19 -33.20
CA GLY A 135 -14.97 -11.22 -33.65
C GLY A 135 -15.59 -10.43 -32.49
N TRP A 136 -16.34 -9.40 -32.83
CA TRP A 136 -17.09 -8.60 -31.86
C TRP A 136 -18.38 -9.31 -31.45
N GLY A 137 -18.69 -9.25 -30.15
CA GLY A 137 -19.95 -9.75 -29.59
C GLY A 137 -20.55 -8.75 -28.59
N PRO A 138 -21.88 -8.57 -28.54
CA PRO A 138 -22.52 -7.52 -27.74
C PRO A 138 -22.26 -7.64 -26.22
N LEU A 139 -22.02 -8.84 -25.72
CA LEU A 139 -21.73 -9.10 -24.29
C LEU A 139 -20.35 -9.75 -24.08
N LEU A 140 -19.55 -9.85 -25.12
CA LEU A 140 -18.19 -10.39 -24.99
C LEU A 140 -17.37 -9.53 -24.02
N LEU A 141 -16.87 -10.15 -22.93
CA LEU A 141 -16.09 -9.48 -21.88
C LEU A 141 -16.79 -8.24 -21.29
N ALA A 142 -18.13 -8.19 -21.35
CA ALA A 142 -18.88 -7.10 -20.74
C ALA A 142 -18.65 -7.08 -19.22
N GLY A 143 -18.27 -5.93 -18.69
CA GLY A 143 -18.07 -5.67 -17.27
C GLY A 143 -19.18 -4.79 -16.68
N ALA A 144 -18.94 -4.21 -15.52
CA ALA A 144 -19.84 -3.33 -14.81
C ALA A 144 -19.60 -1.85 -15.15
N ASP A 145 -20.66 -1.04 -15.11
CA ASP A 145 -20.54 0.41 -15.12
C ASP A 145 -19.94 0.93 -13.82
N VAL A 146 -19.15 1.97 -13.90
CA VAL A 146 -18.55 2.64 -12.75
C VAL A 146 -19.23 3.99 -12.46
N HIS A 147 -19.58 4.73 -13.52
CA HIS A 147 -20.26 6.02 -13.37
C HIS A 147 -21.63 5.87 -12.66
N HIS A 148 -21.99 6.85 -11.85
CA HIS A 148 -23.24 6.90 -11.07
C HIS A 148 -23.44 5.75 -10.06
N LYS A 149 -22.42 4.95 -9.81
CA LYS A 149 -22.43 3.88 -8.81
C LYS A 149 -22.03 4.39 -7.43
N THR A 150 -22.20 3.57 -6.42
CA THR A 150 -21.82 3.88 -5.04
C THR A 150 -20.42 3.30 -4.76
N LEU A 151 -19.49 4.19 -4.36
CA LEU A 151 -18.16 3.85 -3.89
C LEU A 151 -18.13 3.88 -2.36
N GLY A 152 -17.83 2.77 -1.71
CA GLY A 152 -17.54 2.68 -0.29
C GLY A 152 -16.03 2.74 -0.03
N ILE A 153 -15.57 3.76 0.68
CA ILE A 153 -14.17 3.91 1.08
C ILE A 153 -14.02 3.53 2.55
N VAL A 154 -13.29 2.44 2.82
CA VAL A 154 -12.94 2.04 4.18
C VAL A 154 -11.55 2.55 4.48
N GLY A 155 -11.46 3.66 5.25
CA GLY A 155 -10.22 4.40 5.50
C GLY A 155 -10.19 5.76 4.77
N MET A 156 -10.85 6.78 5.34
CA MET A 156 -10.86 8.17 4.83
C MET A 156 -9.67 8.97 5.38
N GLY A 157 -8.45 8.51 5.09
CA GLY A 157 -7.19 9.26 5.27
C GLY A 157 -6.88 10.14 4.05
N SER A 158 -5.61 10.57 3.90
CA SER A 158 -5.17 11.37 2.75
C SER A 158 -5.48 10.68 1.42
N ILE A 159 -5.13 9.38 1.29
CA ILE A 159 -5.39 8.58 0.09
C ILE A 159 -6.89 8.42 -0.16
N GLY A 160 -7.70 8.12 0.87
CA GLY A 160 -9.15 7.99 0.74
C GLY A 160 -9.81 9.30 0.28
N THR A 161 -9.35 10.43 0.80
CA THR A 161 -9.80 11.77 0.37
C THR A 161 -9.44 12.04 -1.09
N ALA A 162 -8.22 11.68 -1.52
CA ALA A 162 -7.78 11.82 -2.90
C ALA A 162 -8.56 10.88 -3.84
N LEU A 163 -8.88 9.65 -3.41
CA LEU A 163 -9.72 8.72 -4.15
C LEU A 163 -11.15 9.25 -4.31
N ALA A 164 -11.74 9.82 -3.26
CA ALA A 164 -13.06 10.42 -3.31
C ALA A 164 -13.15 11.56 -4.34
N LYS A 165 -12.08 12.38 -4.48
CA LYS A 165 -12.00 13.42 -5.52
C LYS A 165 -12.10 12.83 -6.92
N ARG A 166 -11.45 11.68 -7.20
CA ARG A 166 -11.51 10.99 -8.50
C ARG A 166 -12.89 10.45 -8.80
N ALA A 167 -13.52 9.86 -7.80
CA ALA A 167 -14.89 9.32 -7.92
C ALA A 167 -15.93 10.39 -8.33
N LYS A 168 -15.73 11.64 -7.94
CA LYS A 168 -16.59 12.76 -8.37
C LYS A 168 -16.60 12.95 -9.89
N GLY A 169 -15.47 12.76 -10.56
CA GLY A 169 -15.39 12.83 -12.04
C GLY A 169 -16.25 11.79 -12.74
N PHE A 170 -16.63 10.72 -12.04
CA PHE A 170 -17.52 9.66 -12.50
C PHE A 170 -18.96 9.79 -11.96
N ASN A 171 -19.28 10.91 -11.31
CA ASN A 171 -20.59 11.14 -10.67
C ASN A 171 -20.98 10.01 -9.69
N MET A 172 -19.98 9.42 -9.01
CA MET A 172 -20.24 8.37 -8.03
C MET A 172 -20.80 8.95 -6.72
N ASN A 173 -21.70 8.20 -6.08
CA ASN A 173 -22.07 8.45 -4.70
C ASN A 173 -20.98 7.87 -3.80
N VAL A 174 -20.38 8.67 -2.91
CA VAL A 174 -19.26 8.21 -2.08
C VAL A 174 -19.69 8.09 -0.62
N LEU A 175 -19.68 6.84 -0.13
CA LEU A 175 -19.79 6.51 1.28
C LEU A 175 -18.40 6.28 1.86
N TYR A 176 -18.21 6.62 3.12
CA TYR A 176 -16.96 6.26 3.79
C TYR A 176 -17.19 5.75 5.21
N HIS A 177 -16.31 4.84 5.62
CA HIS A 177 -16.18 4.39 7.00
C HIS A 177 -14.78 4.73 7.52
N ASN A 178 -14.72 5.24 8.73
CA ASN A 178 -13.48 5.54 9.44
C ASN A 178 -13.75 5.50 10.95
N ARG A 179 -12.71 5.26 11.76
CA ARG A 179 -12.82 5.31 13.23
C ARG A 179 -13.41 6.62 13.74
N SER A 180 -13.05 7.73 13.10
CA SER A 180 -13.59 9.06 13.40
C SER A 180 -14.15 9.70 12.14
N ARG A 181 -15.28 10.40 12.23
CA ARG A 181 -15.83 11.17 11.11
C ARG A 181 -14.84 12.23 10.61
N LYS A 182 -14.97 12.59 9.34
CA LYS A 182 -14.18 13.62 8.65
C LYS A 182 -15.08 14.74 8.13
N PRO A 183 -15.59 15.62 9.00
CA PRO A 183 -16.57 16.65 8.61
C PRO A 183 -16.07 17.57 7.50
N GLU A 184 -14.76 17.83 7.45
CA GLU A 184 -14.16 18.65 6.39
C GLU A 184 -14.27 17.96 5.02
N ALA A 185 -14.00 16.65 4.95
CA ALA A 185 -14.17 15.88 3.72
C ALA A 185 -15.65 15.81 3.31
N GLU A 186 -16.58 15.65 4.27
CA GLU A 186 -18.02 15.68 4.02
C GLU A 186 -18.44 17.02 3.39
N ALA A 187 -18.00 18.13 3.97
CA ALA A 187 -18.34 19.48 3.48
C ALA A 187 -17.71 19.78 2.10
N GLN A 188 -16.45 19.42 1.89
CA GLN A 188 -15.72 19.76 0.68
C GLN A 188 -16.03 18.82 -0.50
N LEU A 189 -16.23 17.54 -0.22
CA LEU A 189 -16.36 16.49 -1.24
C LEU A 189 -17.79 15.95 -1.36
N GLY A 190 -18.69 16.26 -0.43
CA GLY A 190 -20.06 15.73 -0.42
C GLY A 190 -20.08 14.20 -0.18
N VAL A 191 -19.07 13.67 0.52
CA VAL A 191 -19.02 12.26 0.92
C VAL A 191 -19.88 12.05 2.17
N THR A 192 -20.42 10.85 2.37
CA THR A 192 -21.30 10.54 3.49
C THR A 192 -20.67 9.47 4.39
N TYR A 193 -20.60 9.76 5.70
CA TYR A 193 -20.20 8.76 6.68
C TYR A 193 -21.25 7.66 6.80
N ALA A 194 -20.80 6.41 6.83
CA ALA A 194 -21.62 5.24 7.08
C ALA A 194 -20.96 4.30 8.11
N ALA A 195 -21.77 3.59 8.89
CA ALA A 195 -21.27 2.47 9.67
C ALA A 195 -20.72 1.39 8.71
N PHE A 196 -19.74 0.60 9.16
CA PHE A 196 -19.05 -0.36 8.30
C PHE A 196 -20.02 -1.29 7.56
N GLU A 197 -20.93 -1.93 8.29
CA GLU A 197 -21.90 -2.85 7.69
C GLU A 197 -22.84 -2.17 6.68
N GLU A 198 -23.27 -0.93 6.96
CA GLU A 198 -24.13 -0.17 6.04
C GLU A 198 -23.39 0.25 4.77
N LEU A 199 -22.11 0.61 4.89
CA LEU A 199 -21.26 0.87 3.74
C LEU A 199 -21.18 -0.37 2.85
N LEU A 200 -20.93 -1.56 3.42
CA LEU A 200 -20.82 -2.81 2.67
C LEU A 200 -22.11 -3.12 1.90
N LYS A 201 -23.28 -3.00 2.54
CA LYS A 201 -24.60 -3.26 1.92
C LYS A 201 -24.93 -2.31 0.77
N GLN A 202 -24.52 -1.06 0.86
CA GLN A 202 -24.92 -0.02 -0.09
C GLN A 202 -23.97 0.16 -1.25
N SER A 203 -22.71 -0.26 -1.12
CA SER A 203 -21.66 0.01 -2.10
C SER A 203 -21.68 -0.98 -3.27
N ASP A 204 -21.39 -0.45 -4.46
CA ASP A 204 -21.14 -1.24 -5.67
C ASP A 204 -19.63 -1.54 -5.82
N PHE A 205 -18.80 -0.66 -5.27
CA PHE A 205 -17.34 -0.81 -5.18
C PHE A 205 -16.92 -0.51 -3.75
N ILE A 206 -16.10 -1.37 -3.16
CA ILE A 206 -15.55 -1.20 -1.81
C ILE A 206 -14.04 -1.15 -1.91
N VAL A 207 -13.44 -0.03 -1.48
CA VAL A 207 -11.97 0.15 -1.49
C VAL A 207 -11.46 0.20 -0.06
N CYS A 208 -10.55 -0.73 0.27
CA CYS A 208 -9.83 -0.78 1.55
C CYS A 208 -8.57 0.07 1.49
N LEU A 209 -8.48 1.06 2.40
CA LEU A 209 -7.35 1.99 2.57
C LEU A 209 -6.97 2.16 4.05
N THR A 210 -7.37 1.22 4.90
CA THR A 210 -7.03 1.26 6.33
C THR A 210 -5.60 0.77 6.57
N PRO A 211 -4.89 1.34 7.56
CA PRO A 211 -3.64 0.74 8.02
C PRO A 211 -3.90 -0.62 8.67
N LEU A 212 -2.88 -1.46 8.74
CA LEU A 212 -2.94 -2.70 9.51
C LEU A 212 -2.80 -2.38 11.00
N THR A 213 -3.82 -2.76 11.76
CA THR A 213 -3.84 -2.71 13.23
C THR A 213 -4.52 -3.97 13.76
N PRO A 214 -4.47 -4.26 15.08
CA PRO A 214 -5.23 -5.39 15.64
C PRO A 214 -6.73 -5.36 15.28
N GLU A 215 -7.34 -4.15 15.20
CA GLU A 215 -8.75 -3.97 14.91
C GLU A 215 -9.09 -4.12 13.42
N THR A 216 -8.14 -3.85 12.51
CA THR A 216 -8.33 -3.94 11.06
C THR A 216 -7.85 -5.26 10.47
N LYS A 217 -7.13 -6.06 11.25
CA LYS A 217 -6.72 -7.40 10.84
C LYS A 217 -7.97 -8.27 10.60
N ASP A 218 -8.03 -8.90 9.43
CA ASP A 218 -9.16 -9.74 9.01
C ASP A 218 -10.54 -9.04 9.12
N MET A 219 -10.59 -7.69 9.02
CA MET A 219 -11.85 -6.97 9.05
C MET A 219 -12.76 -7.31 7.88
N PHE A 220 -12.18 -7.65 6.72
CA PHE A 220 -12.89 -8.20 5.58
C PHE A 220 -12.84 -9.73 5.65
N ASN A 221 -13.74 -10.29 6.42
CA ASN A 221 -13.95 -11.72 6.64
C ASN A 221 -15.23 -12.19 5.94
N GLU A 222 -15.62 -13.46 6.16
CA GLU A 222 -16.82 -14.05 5.59
C GLU A 222 -18.07 -13.21 5.83
N LYS A 223 -18.28 -12.74 7.08
CA LYS A 223 -19.44 -11.88 7.43
C LYS A 223 -19.45 -10.57 6.65
N ALA A 224 -18.28 -9.98 6.44
CA ALA A 224 -18.16 -8.75 5.66
C ALA A 224 -18.54 -8.98 4.20
N PHE A 225 -18.06 -10.06 3.58
CA PHE A 225 -18.42 -10.41 2.20
C PHE A 225 -19.90 -10.82 2.06
N ASP A 226 -20.50 -11.48 3.05
CA ASP A 226 -21.94 -11.82 3.06
C ASP A 226 -22.85 -10.57 3.08
N LEU A 227 -22.36 -9.43 3.56
CA LEU A 227 -23.09 -8.17 3.58
C LEU A 227 -23.00 -7.40 2.25
N MET A 228 -22.07 -7.73 1.39
CA MET A 228 -21.88 -7.03 0.12
C MET A 228 -22.93 -7.42 -0.90
N LYS A 229 -23.14 -6.57 -1.90
CA LYS A 229 -24.00 -6.93 -3.06
C LYS A 229 -23.31 -8.01 -3.89
N ASN A 230 -24.06 -8.94 -4.46
CA ASN A 230 -23.51 -9.94 -5.37
C ASN A 230 -22.85 -9.30 -6.64
N SER A 231 -23.25 -8.08 -6.98
CA SER A 231 -22.63 -7.28 -8.05
C SER A 231 -21.45 -6.45 -7.61
N ALA A 232 -21.07 -6.46 -6.32
CA ALA A 232 -20.01 -5.61 -5.79
C ALA A 232 -18.61 -6.10 -6.18
N TYR A 233 -17.69 -5.15 -6.27
CA TYR A 233 -16.25 -5.40 -6.43
C TYR A 233 -15.51 -4.94 -5.17
N PHE A 234 -14.61 -5.78 -4.70
CA PHE A 234 -13.73 -5.47 -3.56
C PHE A 234 -12.32 -5.11 -4.03
N ILE A 235 -11.78 -3.97 -3.58
CA ILE A 235 -10.46 -3.47 -3.97
C ILE A 235 -9.60 -3.27 -2.73
N ASN A 236 -8.41 -3.87 -2.70
CA ASN A 236 -7.46 -3.69 -1.60
C ASN A 236 -6.14 -3.10 -2.09
N VAL A 237 -5.82 -1.89 -1.65
CA VAL A 237 -4.55 -1.20 -1.88
C VAL A 237 -3.93 -0.71 -0.56
N SER A 238 -4.22 -1.45 0.52
CA SER A 238 -3.72 -1.15 1.87
C SER A 238 -2.70 -2.19 2.37
N ARG A 239 -3.18 -3.23 3.06
CA ARG A 239 -2.41 -4.39 3.51
C ARG A 239 -3.19 -5.68 3.30
N GLY A 240 -2.51 -6.75 2.89
CA GLY A 240 -3.16 -8.07 2.68
C GLY A 240 -3.81 -8.61 3.95
N GLN A 241 -3.19 -8.39 5.09
CA GLN A 241 -3.70 -8.89 6.38
C GLN A 241 -5.00 -8.21 6.85
N THR A 242 -5.48 -7.17 6.19
CA THR A 242 -6.82 -6.60 6.47
C THR A 242 -7.94 -7.50 5.95
N VAL A 243 -7.60 -8.48 5.13
CA VAL A 243 -8.53 -9.41 4.46
C VAL A 243 -8.24 -10.84 4.90
N ASN A 244 -9.28 -11.61 5.13
CA ASN A 244 -9.19 -13.06 5.14
C ASN A 244 -9.25 -13.55 3.69
N GLU A 245 -8.11 -13.99 3.16
CA GLU A 245 -7.96 -14.36 1.74
C GLU A 245 -8.79 -15.61 1.38
N ASP A 246 -8.98 -16.56 2.32
CA ASP A 246 -9.82 -17.73 2.11
C ASP A 246 -11.30 -17.31 1.98
N ALA A 247 -11.76 -16.40 2.84
CA ALA A 247 -13.11 -15.86 2.76
C ALA A 247 -13.34 -15.05 1.47
N LEU A 248 -12.34 -14.29 1.02
CA LEU A 248 -12.40 -13.60 -0.27
C LEU A 248 -12.47 -14.58 -1.44
N TYR A 249 -11.64 -15.63 -1.43
CA TYR A 249 -11.67 -16.68 -2.44
C TYR A 249 -13.05 -17.33 -2.53
N GLU A 250 -13.63 -17.72 -1.39
CA GLU A 250 -14.99 -18.27 -1.35
C GLU A 250 -16.01 -17.28 -1.88
N ALA A 251 -15.96 -16.01 -1.45
CA ALA A 251 -16.91 -15.00 -1.87
C ALA A 251 -16.90 -14.76 -3.39
N VAL A 252 -15.72 -14.80 -4.02
CA VAL A 252 -15.57 -14.63 -5.47
C VAL A 252 -16.01 -15.89 -6.23
N THR A 253 -15.60 -17.09 -5.76
CA THR A 253 -15.90 -18.35 -6.46
C THR A 253 -17.36 -18.76 -6.35
N THR A 254 -18.04 -18.41 -5.26
CA THR A 254 -19.46 -18.69 -5.06
C THR A 254 -20.39 -17.59 -5.59
N GLY A 255 -19.82 -16.48 -6.09
CA GLY A 255 -20.61 -15.35 -6.61
C GLY A 255 -21.29 -14.50 -5.53
N LYS A 256 -20.79 -14.54 -4.29
CA LYS A 256 -21.21 -13.62 -3.22
C LYS A 256 -20.83 -12.18 -3.58
N ILE A 257 -19.71 -12.00 -4.31
CA ILE A 257 -19.31 -10.74 -4.95
C ILE A 257 -18.90 -10.98 -6.39
N ALA A 258 -18.92 -9.95 -7.22
CA ALA A 258 -18.64 -10.07 -8.65
C ALA A 258 -17.14 -10.28 -8.95
N GLY A 259 -16.26 -9.71 -8.16
CA GLY A 259 -14.81 -9.83 -8.35
C GLY A 259 -14.01 -8.98 -7.37
N ALA A 260 -12.69 -9.00 -7.54
CA ALA A 260 -11.79 -8.23 -6.69
C ALA A 260 -10.61 -7.63 -7.48
N GLY A 261 -9.99 -6.59 -6.90
CA GLY A 261 -8.73 -6.03 -7.33
C GLY A 261 -7.76 -5.95 -6.13
N LEU A 262 -6.61 -6.57 -6.24
CA LEU A 262 -5.66 -6.70 -5.14
C LEU A 262 -4.29 -6.16 -5.56
N ASP A 263 -3.82 -5.13 -4.87
CA ASP A 263 -2.42 -4.66 -4.98
C ASP A 263 -1.54 -5.24 -3.86
N VAL A 264 -2.17 -5.88 -2.86
CA VAL A 264 -1.50 -6.38 -1.66
C VAL A 264 -2.01 -7.75 -1.25
N PHE A 265 -1.13 -8.55 -0.64
CA PHE A 265 -1.40 -9.92 -0.18
C PHE A 265 -0.92 -10.14 1.25
N ARG A 266 -1.44 -11.19 1.90
CA ARG A 266 -1.01 -11.57 3.26
C ARG A 266 0.47 -11.95 3.31
N GLN A 267 0.93 -12.60 2.25
CA GLN A 267 2.33 -12.94 2.04
C GLN A 267 2.79 -12.32 0.73
N GLU A 268 3.79 -11.47 0.79
CA GLU A 268 4.44 -10.84 -0.35
C GLU A 268 5.92 -11.23 -0.40
N PRO A 269 6.45 -11.68 -1.57
CA PRO A 269 5.75 -11.92 -2.84
C PRO A 269 4.71 -13.03 -2.77
N VAL A 270 3.58 -12.83 -3.48
CA VAL A 270 2.54 -13.86 -3.62
C VAL A 270 2.99 -14.94 -4.61
N SER A 271 2.65 -16.22 -4.31
CA SER A 271 2.93 -17.31 -5.24
C SER A 271 2.06 -17.20 -6.50
N PRO A 272 2.60 -17.50 -7.70
CA PRO A 272 1.78 -17.61 -8.92
C PRO A 272 0.68 -18.68 -8.82
N SER A 273 0.84 -19.67 -7.95
CA SER A 273 -0.17 -20.72 -7.68
C SER A 273 -1.15 -20.38 -6.55
N HIS A 274 -1.10 -19.14 -6.03
CA HIS A 274 -2.01 -18.71 -5.00
C HIS A 274 -3.46 -18.72 -5.53
N PRO A 275 -4.46 -19.24 -4.80
CA PRO A 275 -5.83 -19.40 -5.31
C PRO A 275 -6.42 -18.12 -5.93
N LEU A 276 -6.24 -16.97 -5.29
CA LEU A 276 -6.75 -15.69 -5.79
C LEU A 276 -6.10 -15.23 -7.10
N THR A 277 -4.84 -15.61 -7.38
CA THR A 277 -4.15 -15.21 -8.62
C THR A 277 -4.62 -16.00 -9.85
N THR A 278 -5.32 -17.12 -9.63
CA THR A 278 -5.82 -17.98 -10.71
C THR A 278 -7.25 -17.65 -11.15
N LEU A 279 -7.94 -16.77 -10.44
CA LEU A 279 -9.33 -16.43 -10.72
C LEU A 279 -9.44 -15.34 -11.80
N PRO A 280 -10.24 -15.54 -12.87
CA PRO A 280 -10.36 -14.60 -13.99
C PRO A 280 -11.01 -13.27 -13.59
N ASN A 281 -11.82 -13.26 -12.53
CA ASN A 281 -12.49 -12.06 -12.01
C ASN A 281 -11.74 -11.42 -10.80
N VAL A 282 -10.47 -11.77 -10.61
CA VAL A 282 -9.56 -11.14 -9.65
C VAL A 282 -8.40 -10.51 -10.40
N THR A 283 -8.30 -9.18 -10.35
CA THR A 283 -7.16 -8.44 -10.90
C THR A 283 -6.09 -8.28 -9.83
N VAL A 284 -4.86 -8.73 -10.11
CA VAL A 284 -3.75 -8.74 -9.14
C VAL A 284 -2.59 -7.86 -9.60
N LEU A 285 -1.98 -7.14 -8.66
CA LEU A 285 -0.83 -6.26 -8.88
C LEU A 285 0.23 -6.51 -7.79
N PRO A 286 1.53 -6.27 -8.06
CA PRO A 286 2.62 -6.60 -7.15
C PRO A 286 3.00 -5.41 -6.24
N HIS A 287 2.05 -4.89 -5.44
CA HIS A 287 2.23 -3.80 -4.48
C HIS A 287 2.81 -2.53 -5.12
N ILE A 288 2.14 -2.03 -6.15
CA ILE A 288 2.57 -0.88 -6.95
C ILE A 288 1.80 0.41 -6.66
N GLY A 289 1.11 0.51 -5.53
CA GLY A 289 0.29 1.68 -5.14
C GLY A 289 0.97 3.02 -5.34
N SER A 290 2.24 3.13 -4.97
CA SER A 290 3.04 4.35 -5.12
C SER A 290 4.02 4.33 -6.29
N ALA A 291 3.93 3.36 -7.22
CA ALA A 291 4.96 3.10 -8.22
C ALA A 291 4.87 3.99 -9.47
N SER A 292 4.81 5.31 -9.31
CA SER A 292 5.23 6.22 -10.37
C SER A 292 6.69 6.64 -10.18
N VAL A 293 7.40 6.94 -11.28
CA VAL A 293 8.82 7.31 -11.24
C VAL A 293 9.02 8.54 -10.36
N GLU A 294 8.18 9.55 -10.53
CA GLU A 294 8.23 10.82 -9.81
C GLU A 294 7.99 10.63 -8.32
N THR A 295 6.96 9.85 -7.96
CA THR A 295 6.62 9.56 -6.57
C THR A 295 7.74 8.78 -5.89
N ARG A 296 8.23 7.70 -6.51
CA ARG A 296 9.31 6.88 -5.94
C ARG A 296 10.59 7.67 -5.73
N LYS A 297 10.99 8.51 -6.68
CA LYS A 297 12.15 9.40 -6.51
C LYS A 297 11.94 10.42 -5.39
N THR A 298 10.74 10.97 -5.25
CA THR A 298 10.41 11.89 -4.15
C THR A 298 10.45 11.16 -2.79
N MET A 299 9.94 9.94 -2.70
CA MET A 299 10.02 9.12 -1.49
C MET A 299 11.48 8.82 -1.12
N MET A 300 12.31 8.37 -2.08
CA MET A 300 13.74 8.10 -1.86
C MET A 300 14.46 9.35 -1.33
N ARG A 301 14.22 10.51 -1.96
CA ARG A 301 14.79 11.76 -1.54
C ARG A 301 14.35 12.17 -0.13
N LEU A 302 13.07 12.02 0.21
CA LEU A 302 12.55 12.31 1.53
C LEU A 302 13.20 11.42 2.62
N CYS A 303 13.38 10.12 2.35
CA CYS A 303 14.13 9.24 3.24
C CYS A 303 15.58 9.69 3.42
N ALA A 304 16.26 10.02 2.32
CA ALA A 304 17.64 10.53 2.35
C ALA A 304 17.76 11.82 3.16
N GLU A 305 16.84 12.77 2.99
CA GLU A 305 16.79 14.03 3.75
C GLU A 305 16.52 13.80 5.24
N ASN A 306 15.59 12.89 5.59
CA ASN A 306 15.33 12.54 6.99
C ASN A 306 16.58 11.97 7.68
N ILE A 307 17.27 11.03 7.05
CA ILE A 307 18.48 10.43 7.59
C ILE A 307 19.57 11.51 7.73
N ALA A 308 19.79 12.31 6.70
CA ALA A 308 20.80 13.37 6.71
C ALA A 308 20.59 14.36 7.88
N LEU A 309 19.36 14.80 8.11
CA LEU A 309 19.00 15.69 9.22
C LEU A 309 19.32 15.07 10.57
N VAL A 310 18.88 13.84 10.81
CA VAL A 310 19.13 13.17 12.10
C VAL A 310 20.61 12.93 12.34
N LEU A 311 21.38 12.60 11.31
CA LEU A 311 22.84 12.44 11.44
C LEU A 311 23.58 13.75 11.72
N LEU A 312 22.97 14.90 11.39
CA LEU A 312 23.44 16.24 11.71
C LEU A 312 22.88 16.78 13.04
N ASP A 313 22.24 15.92 13.83
CA ASP A 313 21.55 16.25 15.09
C ASP A 313 20.41 17.27 14.91
N GLU A 314 19.78 17.30 13.70
CA GLU A 314 18.62 18.13 13.39
C GLU A 314 17.32 17.28 13.38
N PRO A 315 16.15 17.91 13.59
CA PRO A 315 14.88 17.19 13.61
C PRO A 315 14.54 16.66 12.20
N ALA A 316 14.11 15.41 12.13
CA ALA A 316 13.61 14.80 10.91
C ALA A 316 12.33 15.50 10.40
N LYS A 317 12.11 15.49 9.08
CA LYS A 317 10.91 16.07 8.44
C LYS A 317 9.65 15.26 8.73
N THR A 318 9.76 13.94 8.73
CA THR A 318 8.61 13.03 8.83
C THR A 318 8.85 11.90 9.84
N PRO A 319 9.13 12.24 11.12
CA PRO A 319 9.29 11.23 12.16
C PRO A 319 7.93 10.59 12.49
N VAL A 320 7.93 9.29 12.73
CA VAL A 320 6.81 8.57 13.34
C VAL A 320 6.73 8.98 14.81
N ARG A 321 5.55 9.27 15.30
CA ARG A 321 5.33 9.54 16.73
C ARG A 321 5.37 8.23 17.49
N LEU A 322 6.38 8.08 18.38
CA LEU A 322 6.62 6.90 19.22
C LEU A 322 5.99 7.07 20.61
#